data_aeb27c8c96e83df708793f381b4dd400
#
_entry.id   aeb27c8c96e83df708793f381b4dd400
#
_cell.length_a   1.000
_cell.length_b   1.000
_cell.length_c   1.000
_cell.angle_alpha   90.00
_cell.angle_beta   90.00
_cell.angle_gamma   90.00
#
_symmetry.space_group_name_H-M   'P 1'
#
loop_
_entity.id
_entity.type
_entity.pdbx_description
1 polymer ?
#
loop_
_entity_poly.entity_id
_entity_poly.type
_entity_poly.pdbx_seq_one_letter_code
_entity_poly.pdbx_strand_id
1 'polypeptide(L)'
;MGDDGSINRDPDALAGPVLFYNEVVIDHFMNPRNVGELDEGNTDGFGLVGDPSCGDQMKLWITVRAGRIAEIAFKSFGCPGAIATSSMLTALAESKTIEEARSITDDDVIEALGGIPEKKRHCSLLGVRALLAAIEDWERRRDGKEGRP
;
A
#
# COMPACT_ATOMS: atom_id res chain seq x y z
N MET A 1 32.76 6.11 9.64
CA MET A 1 32.19 5.88 9.31
C MET A 1 31.62 5.88 8.96
N GLY A 2 31.86 5.98 8.90
CA GLY A 2 31.14 5.75 8.50
C GLY A 2 30.69 5.66 8.10
N ASP A 3 30.51 5.20 7.97
CA ASP A 3 29.81 4.91 7.44
C ASP A 3 28.97 4.81 7.57
N ASP A 4 29.20 4.98 7.92
CA ASP A 4 28.28 4.82 8.22
C ASP A 4 27.46 4.39 7.68
N GLY A 5 27.63 3.91 8.19
CA GLY A 5 26.56 3.14 7.73
C GLY A 5 26.08 3.45 6.47
N SER A 6 26.60 3.98 5.89
CA SER A 6 26.01 4.29 4.87
C SER A 6 26.10 3.39 3.87
N ILE A 7 25.31 2.79 4.00
CA ILE A 7 24.77 1.95 3.15
C ILE A 7 24.76 2.46 1.79
N ASN A 8 25.14 1.72 0.87
CA ASN A 8 25.01 2.02 -0.53
C ASN A 8 25.54 3.32 -0.97
N ARG A 9 26.63 3.68 -0.39
CA ARG A 9 27.30 4.84 -0.87
C ARG A 9 28.12 4.58 -2.09
N ASP A 10 28.36 3.31 -2.36
CA ASP A 10 29.08 2.93 -3.56
C ASP A 10 28.08 2.55 -4.63
N PRO A 11 27.89 3.37 -5.65
CA PRO A 11 26.94 3.06 -6.72
C PRO A 11 27.28 1.79 -7.46
N ASP A 12 28.55 1.41 -7.49
CA ASP A 12 28.95 0.22 -8.21
C ASP A 12 28.48 -1.05 -7.52
N ALA A 13 28.21 -0.97 -6.23
CA ALA A 13 27.72 -2.12 -5.50
C ALA A 13 26.30 -2.49 -5.87
N LEU A 14 25.59 -1.60 -6.53
CA LEU A 14 24.17 -1.79 -6.82
C LEU A 14 23.84 -1.95 -8.28
N ALA A 15 24.74 -2.22 -9.08
CA ALA A 15 24.47 -2.49 -10.49
C ALA A 15 23.42 -1.53 -11.07
N GLY A 16 23.67 -0.25 -11.02
CA GLY A 16 22.77 0.75 -11.58
C GLY A 16 22.69 1.97 -10.68
N PRO A 17 21.77 2.87 -10.97
CA PRO A 17 21.64 4.10 -10.18
C PRO A 17 21.31 3.77 -8.74
N VAL A 18 21.97 4.44 -7.83
CA VAL A 18 21.69 4.31 -6.42
C VAL A 18 20.36 5.02 -6.13
N LEU A 19 19.48 4.34 -5.44
CA LEU A 19 18.22 4.91 -5.00
C LEU A 19 18.31 5.17 -3.51
N PHE A 20 18.06 6.41 -3.13
CA PHE A 20 18.10 6.78 -1.72
C PHE A 20 16.71 6.93 -1.18
N TYR A 21 16.42 6.20 -0.12
CA TYR A 21 15.15 6.29 0.58
C TYR A 21 15.39 7.02 1.90
N ASN A 22 14.45 7.88 2.28
CA ASN A 22 14.55 8.59 3.56
C ASN A 22 14.19 7.64 4.71
N GLU A 23 14.36 8.13 5.93
CA GLU A 23 14.14 7.31 7.13
C GLU A 23 12.71 6.82 7.26
N VAL A 24 11.73 7.62 6.84
CA VAL A 24 10.32 7.22 6.93
C VAL A 24 10.05 6.04 6.00
N VAL A 25 10.58 6.10 4.78
CA VAL A 25 10.43 5.02 3.82
C VAL A 25 11.10 3.76 4.34
N ILE A 26 12.31 3.89 4.87
CA ILE A 26 13.05 2.75 5.40
C ILE A 26 12.28 2.13 6.57
N ASP A 27 11.72 2.95 7.45
CA ASP A 27 10.94 2.44 8.57
C ASP A 27 9.72 1.65 8.08
N HIS A 28 9.00 2.18 7.10
CA HIS A 28 7.83 1.47 6.56
C HIS A 28 8.22 0.20 5.83
N PHE A 29 9.40 0.15 5.25
CA PHE A 29 9.88 -1.07 4.63
C PHE A 29 10.32 -2.11 5.67
N MET A 30 11.05 -1.67 6.70
CA MET A 30 11.56 -2.58 7.71
C MET A 30 10.49 -3.03 8.71
N ASN A 31 9.53 -2.16 8.96
CA ASN A 31 8.45 -2.44 9.92
C ASN A 31 7.11 -2.11 9.28
N PRO A 32 6.74 -2.82 8.22
CA PRO A 32 5.51 -2.46 7.50
C PRO A 32 4.28 -2.65 8.37
N ARG A 33 3.37 -1.69 8.27
CA ARG A 33 2.11 -1.71 8.99
C ARG A 33 1.10 -2.52 8.20
N ASN A 34 0.27 -3.26 8.91
CA ASN A 34 -0.88 -3.93 8.31
C ASN A 34 -0.54 -5.02 7.28
N VAL A 35 0.64 -5.60 7.39
CA VAL A 35 1.01 -6.70 6.51
C VAL A 35 0.29 -7.96 6.97
N GLY A 36 -0.30 -8.68 6.04
CA GLY A 36 -0.97 -9.94 6.34
C GLY A 36 -2.22 -10.09 5.52
N GLU A 37 -3.06 -11.05 5.92
CA GLU A 37 -4.35 -11.31 5.27
C GLU A 37 -5.43 -11.21 6.33
N LEU A 38 -6.60 -10.79 5.90
CA LEU A 38 -7.78 -10.89 6.75
C LEU A 38 -8.52 -12.16 6.38
N ASP A 39 -9.19 -12.76 7.36
CA ASP A 39 -9.98 -13.94 7.15
C ASP A 39 -11.11 -13.66 6.15
N GLU A 40 -11.30 -14.56 5.19
CA GLU A 40 -12.33 -14.37 4.18
C GLU A 40 -13.72 -14.15 4.78
N GLY A 41 -14.03 -14.84 5.85
CA GLY A 41 -15.33 -14.70 6.50
C GLY A 41 -15.54 -13.34 7.12
N ASN A 42 -14.46 -12.61 7.41
CA ASN A 42 -14.54 -11.30 8.01
C ASN A 42 -14.17 -10.17 7.06
N THR A 43 -13.75 -10.52 5.85
CA THR A 43 -13.37 -9.52 4.85
C THR A 43 -14.60 -8.99 4.15
N ASP A 44 -14.71 -7.68 4.11
CA ASP A 44 -15.82 -7.02 3.45
C ASP A 44 -15.47 -6.56 2.03
N GLY A 45 -14.21 -6.37 1.75
CA GLY A 45 -13.75 -6.02 0.41
C GLY A 45 -12.33 -6.48 0.18
N PHE A 46 -12.04 -6.89 -1.05
CA PHE A 46 -10.73 -7.39 -1.45
C PHE A 46 -10.34 -6.77 -2.79
N GLY A 47 -9.10 -6.32 -2.88
CA GLY A 47 -8.56 -5.77 -4.11
C GLY A 47 -7.28 -6.49 -4.51
N LEU A 48 -7.14 -6.77 -5.78
CA LEU A 48 -5.95 -7.38 -6.34
C LEU A 48 -5.54 -6.57 -7.55
N VAL A 49 -4.33 -6.06 -7.54
CA VAL A 49 -3.80 -5.29 -8.66
C VAL A 49 -2.38 -5.72 -8.96
N GLY A 50 -1.95 -5.41 -10.17
CA GLY A 50 -0.59 -5.74 -10.60
C GLY A 50 -0.52 -7.08 -11.27
N ASP A 51 0.64 -7.38 -11.79
CA ASP A 51 0.88 -8.59 -12.54
C ASP A 51 2.20 -9.21 -12.06
N PRO A 52 2.16 -10.45 -11.55
CA PRO A 52 3.38 -11.09 -11.08
C PRO A 52 4.47 -11.17 -12.15
N SER A 53 4.08 -11.20 -13.42
CA SER A 53 5.06 -11.26 -14.50
C SER A 53 5.87 -9.98 -14.59
N CYS A 54 5.35 -8.87 -14.07
CA CYS A 54 6.05 -7.60 -14.01
C CYS A 54 6.77 -7.40 -12.68
N GLY A 55 6.63 -8.34 -11.77
CA GLY A 55 7.30 -8.27 -10.48
C GLY A 55 6.58 -7.45 -9.42
N ASP A 56 5.44 -6.89 -9.77
CA ASP A 56 4.67 -6.08 -8.83
C ASP A 56 3.25 -6.60 -8.75
N GLN A 57 2.84 -6.93 -7.53
CA GLN A 57 1.46 -7.34 -7.29
C GLN A 57 1.09 -6.96 -5.87
N MET A 58 -0.15 -6.54 -5.69
CA MET A 58 -0.63 -6.22 -4.36
C MET A 58 -2.02 -6.77 -4.14
N LYS A 59 -2.20 -7.36 -2.98
CA LYS A 59 -3.50 -7.81 -2.48
C LYS A 59 -3.83 -6.97 -1.27
N LEU A 60 -5.08 -6.55 -1.17
CA LEU A 60 -5.50 -5.70 -0.08
C LEU A 60 -6.89 -6.12 0.39
N TRP A 61 -7.03 -6.26 1.70
CA TRP A 61 -8.30 -6.67 2.34
C TRP A 61 -8.76 -5.56 3.27
N ILE A 62 -10.07 -5.33 3.31
CA ILE A 62 -10.64 -4.37 4.25
C ILE A 62 -11.87 -4.96 4.94
N THR A 63 -12.10 -4.49 6.17
CA THR A 63 -13.39 -4.65 6.82
C THR A 63 -13.97 -3.26 7.00
N VAL A 64 -15.29 -3.15 6.90
CA VAL A 64 -15.97 -1.87 7.00
C VAL A 64 -17.00 -1.94 8.12
N ARG A 65 -16.97 -0.95 9.01
CA ARG A 65 -17.95 -0.83 10.08
C ARG A 65 -18.36 0.61 10.21
N ALA A 66 -19.67 0.84 10.21
CA ALA A 66 -20.22 2.18 10.33
C ALA A 66 -19.67 3.13 9.28
N GLY A 67 -19.47 2.63 8.07
CA GLY A 67 -18.97 3.43 6.96
C GLY A 67 -17.50 3.77 7.02
N ARG A 68 -16.75 3.13 7.92
CA ARG A 68 -15.31 3.37 8.07
C ARG A 68 -14.54 2.07 7.88
N ILE A 69 -13.31 2.20 7.44
CA ILE A 69 -12.41 1.07 7.34
C ILE A 69 -11.99 0.70 8.76
N ALA A 70 -12.47 -0.44 9.24
CA ALA A 70 -12.17 -0.91 10.59
C ALA A 70 -10.84 -1.65 10.63
N GLU A 71 -10.60 -2.50 9.64
CA GLU A 71 -9.34 -3.23 9.53
C GLU A 71 -8.89 -3.19 8.09
N ILE A 72 -7.59 -3.20 7.89
CA ILE A 72 -7.00 -3.22 6.57
C ILE A 72 -5.72 -4.04 6.64
N ALA A 73 -5.49 -4.86 5.63
CA ALA A 73 -4.27 -5.65 5.56
C ALA A 73 -3.84 -5.76 4.11
N PHE A 74 -2.56 -5.98 3.90
CA PHE A 74 -2.05 -6.12 2.54
C PHE A 74 -0.91 -7.12 2.46
N LYS A 75 -0.73 -7.66 1.27
CA LYS A 75 0.44 -8.41 0.89
C LYS A 75 0.92 -7.85 -0.45
N SER A 76 2.18 -7.54 -0.53
CA SER A 76 2.75 -6.94 -1.73
C SER A 76 3.98 -7.71 -2.16
N PHE A 77 4.10 -7.91 -3.45
CA PHE A 77 5.33 -8.42 -4.06
C PHE A 77 5.91 -7.27 -4.87
N GLY A 78 7.16 -6.93 -4.63
CA GLY A 78 7.77 -5.83 -5.33
C GLY A 78 8.99 -5.30 -4.59
N CYS A 79 9.44 -4.14 -5.00
CA CYS A 79 10.63 -3.52 -4.42
C CYS A 79 10.31 -2.90 -3.06
N PRO A 80 11.36 -2.47 -2.32
CA PRO A 80 11.15 -1.78 -1.04
C PRO A 80 10.21 -0.58 -1.14
N GLY A 81 10.24 0.13 -2.27
CA GLY A 81 9.34 1.26 -2.48
C GLY A 81 7.88 0.83 -2.52
N ALA A 82 7.60 -0.32 -3.14
CA ALA A 82 6.23 -0.83 -3.21
C ALA A 82 5.73 -1.22 -1.82
N ILE A 83 6.58 -1.85 -1.02
CA ILE A 83 6.22 -2.25 0.34
C ILE A 83 5.99 -1.01 1.21
N ALA A 84 6.89 -0.04 1.13
CA ALA A 84 6.78 1.16 1.95
C ALA A 84 5.55 1.99 1.58
N THR A 85 5.27 2.16 0.29
CA THR A 85 4.10 2.93 -0.13
C THR A 85 2.81 2.21 0.24
N SER A 86 2.79 0.89 0.14
CA SER A 86 1.62 0.10 0.55
C SER A 86 1.39 0.22 2.05
N SER A 87 2.47 0.13 2.83
CA SER A 87 2.39 0.29 4.28
C SER A 87 1.83 1.64 4.65
N MET A 88 2.35 2.71 4.06
CA MET A 88 1.88 4.06 4.35
C MET A 88 0.43 4.24 3.92
N LEU A 89 0.07 3.72 2.75
CA LEU A 89 -1.31 3.81 2.27
C LEU A 89 -2.28 3.19 3.28
N THR A 90 -1.96 1.99 3.77
CA THR A 90 -2.85 1.34 4.73
C THR A 90 -2.92 2.12 6.03
N ALA A 91 -1.81 2.71 6.46
CA ALA A 91 -1.81 3.54 7.67
C ALA A 91 -2.69 4.77 7.49
N LEU A 92 -2.67 5.38 6.30
CA LEU A 92 -3.50 6.54 6.01
C LEU A 92 -4.98 6.17 5.91
N ALA A 93 -5.28 5.00 5.38
CA ALA A 93 -6.66 4.57 5.15
C ALA A 93 -7.34 4.03 6.40
N GLU A 94 -6.57 3.52 7.34
CA GLU A 94 -7.11 2.92 8.54
C GLU A 94 -7.94 3.93 9.33
N SER A 95 -9.14 3.54 9.73
CA SER A 95 -10.07 4.38 10.48
C SER A 95 -10.69 5.53 9.69
N LYS A 96 -10.38 5.64 8.41
CA LYS A 96 -11.00 6.65 7.56
C LYS A 96 -12.38 6.19 7.12
N THR A 97 -13.24 7.15 6.81
CA THR A 97 -14.50 6.80 6.16
C THR A 97 -14.19 6.31 4.76
N ILE A 98 -15.15 5.60 4.18
CA ILE A 98 -14.98 5.13 2.80
C ILE A 98 -14.75 6.30 1.85
N GLU A 99 -15.45 7.41 2.05
CA GLU A 99 -15.27 8.60 1.21
C GLU A 99 -13.86 9.17 1.35
N GLU A 100 -13.36 9.27 2.57
CA GLU A 100 -12.00 9.76 2.80
C GLU A 100 -10.97 8.83 2.21
N ALA A 101 -11.16 7.53 2.41
CA ALA A 101 -10.22 6.54 1.88
C ALA A 101 -10.19 6.57 0.36
N ARG A 102 -11.35 6.75 -0.26
CA ARG A 102 -11.45 6.82 -1.71
C ARG A 102 -10.72 8.02 -2.28
N SER A 103 -10.54 9.06 -1.49
CA SER A 103 -9.89 10.30 -1.91
C SER A 103 -8.38 10.28 -1.75
N ILE A 104 -7.81 9.25 -1.15
CA ILE A 104 -6.36 9.16 -1.00
C ILE A 104 -5.72 8.98 -2.36
N THR A 105 -4.75 9.84 -2.67
CA THR A 105 -4.04 9.80 -3.94
C THR A 105 -2.61 9.28 -3.73
N ASP A 106 -1.96 8.94 -4.84
CA ASP A 106 -0.55 8.55 -4.78
C ASP A 106 0.31 9.70 -4.25
N ASP A 107 -0.04 10.95 -4.58
CA ASP A 107 0.69 12.11 -4.05
C ASP A 107 0.56 12.20 -2.53
N ASP A 108 -0.61 11.88 -1.99
CA ASP A 108 -0.81 11.88 -0.54
C ASP A 108 0.12 10.88 0.13
N VAL A 109 0.26 9.69 -0.46
CA VAL A 109 1.13 8.65 0.07
C VAL A 109 2.59 9.11 0.02
N ILE A 110 3.01 9.66 -1.11
CA ILE A 110 4.38 10.12 -1.30
C ILE A 110 4.69 11.24 -0.33
N GLU A 111 3.77 12.18 -0.16
CA GLU A 111 3.97 13.29 0.77
C GLU A 111 4.08 12.79 2.21
N ALA A 112 3.23 11.85 2.58
CA ALA A 112 3.28 11.28 3.94
C ALA A 112 4.60 10.58 4.20
N LEU A 113 5.20 9.99 3.17
CA LEU A 113 6.50 9.35 3.30
C LEU A 113 7.66 10.35 3.28
N GLY A 114 7.39 11.61 2.98
CA GLY A 114 8.44 12.60 2.85
C GLY A 114 9.16 12.54 1.51
N GLY A 115 8.56 11.86 0.55
CA GLY A 115 9.11 11.71 -0.79
C GLY A 115 9.70 10.32 -1.04
N ILE A 116 9.72 9.94 -2.30
CA ILE A 116 10.38 8.70 -2.72
C ILE A 116 11.16 9.01 -3.99
N PRO A 117 12.15 8.17 -4.35
CA PRO A 117 12.89 8.40 -5.59
C PRO A 117 11.95 8.49 -6.78
N GLU A 118 12.26 9.41 -7.68
CA GLU A 118 11.42 9.67 -8.85
C GLU A 118 11.13 8.38 -9.64
N LYS A 119 12.11 7.52 -9.77
CA LYS A 119 11.95 6.28 -10.51
C LYS A 119 10.99 5.30 -9.86
N LYS A 120 10.65 5.53 -8.60
CA LYS A 120 9.78 4.64 -7.85
C LYS A 120 8.41 5.23 -7.57
N ARG A 121 8.10 6.38 -8.15
CA ARG A 121 6.80 7.01 -7.93
C ARG A 121 5.62 6.12 -8.33
N HIS A 122 5.81 5.31 -9.37
CA HIS A 122 4.74 4.42 -9.82
C HIS A 122 4.32 3.40 -8.77
N CYS A 123 5.20 3.09 -7.82
CA CYS A 123 4.89 2.13 -6.77
C CYS A 123 3.73 2.57 -5.89
N SER A 124 3.57 3.90 -5.72
CA SER A 124 2.49 4.41 -4.88
C SER A 124 1.11 4.22 -5.51
N LEU A 125 1.06 4.13 -6.84
CA LEU A 125 -0.19 3.91 -7.55
C LEU A 125 -0.76 2.52 -7.29
N LEU A 126 0.13 1.55 -7.11
CA LEU A 126 -0.29 0.17 -6.90
C LEU A 126 -1.17 0.06 -5.66
N GLY A 127 -0.72 0.67 -4.57
CA GLY A 127 -1.49 0.66 -3.32
C GLY A 127 -2.82 1.38 -3.45
N VAL A 128 -2.81 2.55 -4.07
CA VAL A 128 -4.03 3.33 -4.25
C VAL A 128 -5.05 2.54 -5.09
N ARG A 129 -4.58 1.90 -6.15
CA ARG A 129 -5.46 1.09 -7.00
C ARG A 129 -6.02 -0.11 -6.25
N ALA A 130 -5.20 -0.75 -5.42
CA ALA A 130 -5.66 -1.89 -4.63
C ALA A 130 -6.73 -1.47 -3.64
N LEU A 131 -6.55 -0.32 -3.00
CA LEU A 131 -7.54 0.20 -2.07
C LEU A 131 -8.85 0.50 -2.79
N LEU A 132 -8.79 1.16 -3.94
CA LEU A 132 -9.99 1.45 -4.72
C LEU A 132 -10.69 0.17 -5.16
N ALA A 133 -9.92 -0.83 -5.57
CA ALA A 133 -10.48 -2.12 -5.96
C ALA A 133 -11.19 -2.80 -4.79
N ALA A 134 -10.60 -2.72 -3.59
CA ALA A 134 -11.21 -3.30 -2.40
C ALA A 134 -12.50 -2.57 -2.03
N ILE A 135 -12.52 -1.26 -2.15
CA ILE A 135 -13.71 -0.46 -1.88
C ILE A 135 -14.81 -0.79 -2.89
N GLU A 136 -14.46 -0.90 -4.16
CA GLU A 136 -15.44 -1.27 -5.18
C GLU A 136 -16.01 -2.67 -4.92
N ASP A 137 -15.16 -3.59 -4.50
CA ASP A 137 -15.62 -4.94 -4.17
C ASP A 137 -16.59 -4.91 -2.99
N TRP A 138 -16.27 -4.09 -1.97
CA TRP A 138 -17.16 -3.91 -0.84
C TRP A 138 -18.51 -3.34 -1.29
N GLU A 139 -18.47 -2.35 -2.17
CA GLU A 139 -19.71 -1.76 -2.66
C GLU A 139 -20.58 -2.77 -3.43
N ARG A 140 -19.93 -3.57 -4.27
CA ARG A 140 -20.65 -4.60 -5.02
C ARG A 140 -21.27 -5.64 -4.09
N ARG A 141 -20.54 -6.07 -3.07
CA ARG A 141 -21.04 -7.04 -2.10
C ARG A 141 -22.20 -6.47 -1.30
N ARG A 142 -22.08 -5.21 -0.87
CA ARG A 142 -23.11 -4.53 -0.13
C ARG A 142 -24.37 -4.37 -0.98
N ASP A 143 -24.23 -3.90 -2.19
CA ASP A 143 -25.36 -3.67 -3.07
C ASP A 143 -26.02 -4.98 -3.45
N GLY A 144 -25.24 -6.03 -3.65
CA GLY A 144 -25.79 -7.35 -3.91
C GLY A 144 -26.62 -7.88 -2.76
N LYS A 145 -26.19 -7.62 -1.52
CA LYS A 145 -26.95 -8.03 -0.34
C LYS A 145 -28.20 -7.20 -0.18
N GLU A 146 -28.13 -5.91 -0.45
CA GLU A 146 -29.26 -5.02 -0.34
C GLU A 146 -30.27 -5.28 -1.46
N GLY A 147 -29.79 -5.65 -2.62
CA GLY A 147 -30.64 -5.93 -3.76
C GLY A 147 -31.35 -7.27 -3.69
N ARG A 148 -31.08 -8.05 -2.66
CA ARG A 148 -31.71 -9.35 -2.47
C ARG A 148 -32.62 -9.31 -1.28
N PRO A 149 -33.87 -9.71 -1.49
CA PRO A 149 -34.83 -9.74 -0.39
C PRO A 149 -34.38 -10.71 0.69
#